data_4c69b1ffa4b3cada42c1b44189d773ea
#
_entry.id   4c69b1ffa4b3cada42c1b44189d773ea
#
_cell.length_a   1.000
_cell.length_b   1.000
_cell.length_c   1.000
_cell.angle_alpha   90.00
_cell.angle_beta   90.00
_cell.angle_gamma   90.00
#
_symmetry.space_group_name_H-M   'P 1'
#
loop_
_entity.id
_entity.type
_entity.pdbx_description
1 polymer ?
#
loop_
_entity_poly.entity_id
_entity_poly.type
_entity_poly.pdbx_seq_one_letter_code
_entity_poly.pdbx_strand_id
1 'polypeptide(L)'
;ATTELLNQPLIVFIDDTTQWNPQNHDGSTGLLTTLREGLRRSLNLISVRVVQELIEPKDIVQNAKDFGMTTYIRAVDAIALGVSEVYPLEITAAYGTIANNGIYSRPLAITRIEDRHGRIIKEFIPESKEVQDEATVYILRDMMKSVVDAGTGGALRWKYKFRAPAAGKTGTTNSKADAW
;
A
#
# COMPACT_ATOMS: atom_id res chain seq x y z
N ALA A 1 -5.85 8.68 -11.05
CA ALA A 1 -6.01 9.61 -9.92
C ALA A 1 -7.33 10.41 -10.00
N THR A 2 -7.83 10.66 -11.20
CA THR A 2 -9.08 11.41 -11.46
C THR A 2 -10.31 10.51 -11.57
N THR A 3 -10.17 9.20 -11.64
CA THR A 3 -11.28 8.25 -11.57
C THR A 3 -12.08 8.48 -10.30
N GLU A 4 -13.39 8.53 -10.41
CA GLU A 4 -14.31 8.79 -9.29
C GLU A 4 -15.15 7.56 -9.01
N LEU A 5 -15.35 7.28 -7.74
CA LEU A 5 -16.22 6.23 -7.22
C LEU A 5 -17.18 6.82 -6.19
N LEU A 6 -18.33 6.19 -6.04
CA LEU A 6 -19.38 6.70 -5.16
C LEU A 6 -19.08 6.40 -3.69
N ASN A 7 -18.93 7.42 -2.87
CA ASN A 7 -18.66 7.29 -1.44
C ASN A 7 -19.97 7.09 -0.64
N GLN A 8 -20.60 5.94 -0.81
CA GLN A 8 -21.82 5.56 -0.08
C GLN A 8 -21.70 4.12 0.47
N PRO A 9 -22.46 3.77 1.50
CA PRO A 9 -22.50 2.42 2.03
C PRO A 9 -22.76 1.38 0.94
N LEU A 10 -22.10 0.23 1.08
CA LEU A 10 -22.31 -0.93 0.22
C LEU A 10 -22.31 -2.20 1.07
N ILE A 11 -22.96 -3.23 0.54
CA ILE A 11 -23.00 -4.56 1.13
C ILE A 11 -22.20 -5.48 0.23
N VAL A 12 -21.23 -6.17 0.80
CA VAL A 12 -20.45 -7.20 0.13
C VAL A 12 -20.94 -8.56 0.61
N PHE A 13 -21.37 -9.41 -0.31
CA PHE A 13 -21.74 -10.78 0.00
C PHE A 13 -20.49 -11.64 0.01
N ILE A 14 -20.17 -12.24 1.16
CA ILE A 14 -19.03 -13.17 1.30
C ILE A 14 -19.46 -14.57 0.85
N ASP A 15 -20.69 -14.93 1.18
CA ASP A 15 -21.40 -16.16 0.76
C ASP A 15 -22.92 -15.90 0.76
N ASP A 16 -23.71 -16.92 0.49
CA ASP A 16 -25.19 -16.82 0.39
C ASP A 16 -25.86 -16.33 1.69
N THR A 17 -25.19 -16.41 2.82
CA THR A 17 -25.73 -16.10 4.15
C THR A 17 -24.97 -14.99 4.87
N THR A 18 -23.73 -14.74 4.50
CA THR A 18 -22.84 -13.82 5.20
C THR A 18 -22.66 -12.52 4.42
N GLN A 19 -23.00 -11.42 5.07
CA GLN A 19 -22.84 -10.07 4.53
C GLN A 19 -21.76 -9.32 5.31
N TRP A 20 -20.97 -8.53 4.58
CA TRP A 20 -20.00 -7.62 5.14
C TRP A 20 -20.35 -6.19 4.75
N ASN A 21 -20.45 -5.31 5.76
CA ASN A 21 -20.82 -3.90 5.60
C ASN A 21 -19.63 -3.01 5.99
N PRO A 22 -18.67 -2.74 5.07
CA PRO A 22 -17.58 -1.83 5.37
C PRO A 22 -18.09 -0.42 5.65
N GLN A 23 -17.41 0.28 6.57
CA GLN A 23 -17.74 1.66 6.93
C GLN A 23 -16.49 2.54 6.84
N ASN A 24 -16.67 3.82 6.49
CA ASN A 24 -15.63 4.83 6.69
C ASN A 24 -15.58 5.22 8.17
N HIS A 25 -14.40 5.61 8.64
CA HIS A 25 -14.24 6.16 9.98
C HIS A 25 -14.99 7.49 10.17
N ASP A 26 -15.02 8.33 9.13
CA ASP A 26 -15.63 9.68 9.13
C ASP A 26 -17.00 9.75 8.43
N GLY A 27 -17.64 8.59 8.24
CA GLY A 27 -18.92 8.47 7.55
C GLY A 27 -18.81 8.49 6.02
N SER A 28 -19.97 8.48 5.37
CA SER A 28 -20.08 8.54 3.90
C SER A 28 -20.79 9.83 3.48
N THR A 29 -20.44 10.34 2.30
CA THR A 29 -21.02 11.57 1.78
C THR A 29 -22.15 11.35 0.77
N GLY A 30 -22.23 10.15 0.19
CA GLY A 30 -23.11 9.86 -0.96
C GLY A 30 -22.67 10.53 -2.27
N LEU A 31 -21.48 11.12 -2.32
CA LEU A 31 -20.96 11.85 -3.47
C LEU A 31 -19.86 11.08 -4.20
N LEU A 32 -19.66 11.40 -5.46
CA LEU A 32 -18.50 10.95 -6.22
C LEU A 32 -17.22 11.47 -5.58
N THR A 33 -16.24 10.59 -5.45
CA THR A 33 -14.99 10.85 -4.75
C THR A 33 -13.83 10.28 -5.57
N THR A 34 -12.82 11.10 -5.86
CA THR A 34 -11.66 10.64 -6.63
C THR A 34 -10.83 9.61 -5.87
N LEU A 35 -10.12 8.74 -6.59
CA LEU A 35 -9.18 7.79 -5.99
C LEU A 35 -8.13 8.49 -5.11
N ARG A 36 -7.65 9.67 -5.51
CA ARG A 36 -6.72 10.49 -4.71
C ARG A 36 -7.33 10.86 -3.35
N GLU A 37 -8.57 11.35 -3.36
CA GLU A 37 -9.25 11.74 -2.12
C GLU A 37 -9.56 10.52 -1.24
N GLY A 38 -9.96 9.40 -1.84
CA GLY A 38 -10.15 8.12 -1.16
C GLY A 38 -8.89 7.66 -0.44
N LEU A 39 -7.74 7.72 -1.13
CA LEU A 39 -6.43 7.37 -0.55
C LEU A 39 -6.02 8.36 0.54
N ARG A 40 -6.13 9.67 0.27
CA ARG A 40 -5.75 10.75 1.19
C ARG A 40 -6.46 10.66 2.53
N ARG A 41 -7.76 10.40 2.52
CA ARG A 41 -8.61 10.28 3.71
C ARG A 41 -8.73 8.86 4.24
N SER A 42 -8.12 7.89 3.56
CA SER A 42 -8.25 6.46 3.92
C SER A 42 -9.71 5.99 3.96
N LEU A 43 -10.48 6.31 2.91
CA LEU A 43 -11.89 5.97 2.83
C LEU A 43 -12.06 4.49 2.48
N ASN A 44 -12.54 3.69 3.43
CA ASN A 44 -12.74 2.25 3.26
C ASN A 44 -13.70 1.93 2.11
N LEU A 45 -14.81 2.68 2.00
CA LEU A 45 -15.80 2.49 0.95
C LEU A 45 -15.22 2.66 -0.45
N ILE A 46 -14.33 3.65 -0.63
CA ILE A 46 -13.64 3.85 -1.91
C ILE A 46 -12.68 2.70 -2.18
N SER A 47 -11.90 2.25 -1.19
CA SER A 47 -10.96 1.13 -1.35
C SER A 47 -11.69 -0.17 -1.74
N VAL A 48 -12.81 -0.47 -1.10
CA VAL A 48 -13.62 -1.66 -1.43
C VAL A 48 -14.22 -1.56 -2.83
N ARG A 49 -14.71 -0.38 -3.23
CA ARG A 49 -15.22 -0.18 -4.60
C ARG A 49 -14.14 -0.33 -5.67
N VAL A 50 -12.90 0.04 -5.40
CA VAL A 50 -11.79 -0.24 -6.33
C VAL A 50 -11.72 -1.73 -6.64
N VAL A 51 -11.85 -2.58 -5.62
CA VAL A 51 -11.82 -4.04 -5.82
C VAL A 51 -13.09 -4.56 -6.48
N GLN A 52 -14.23 -3.99 -6.16
CA GLN A 52 -15.52 -4.43 -6.73
C GLN A 52 -15.73 -3.99 -8.18
N GLU A 53 -15.23 -2.82 -8.56
CA GLU A 53 -15.59 -2.15 -9.81
C GLU A 53 -14.41 -2.04 -10.81
N LEU A 54 -13.16 -2.09 -10.34
CA LEU A 54 -12.00 -1.77 -11.18
C LEU A 54 -10.95 -2.88 -11.30
N ILE A 55 -10.78 -3.76 -10.28
CA ILE A 55 -9.72 -4.76 -10.29
C ILE A 55 -10.12 -6.01 -9.50
N GLU A 56 -9.88 -7.18 -10.03
CA GLU A 56 -10.17 -8.43 -9.33
C GLU A 56 -9.17 -8.70 -8.18
N PRO A 57 -9.64 -9.28 -7.05
CA PRO A 57 -8.76 -9.63 -5.92
C PRO A 57 -7.54 -10.48 -6.30
N LYS A 58 -7.70 -11.40 -7.27
CA LYS A 58 -6.58 -12.25 -7.76
C LYS A 58 -5.45 -11.44 -8.40
N ASP A 59 -5.79 -10.33 -9.09
CA ASP A 59 -4.80 -9.49 -9.76
C ASP A 59 -4.03 -8.65 -8.73
N ILE A 60 -4.69 -8.26 -7.63
CA ILE A 60 -4.02 -7.62 -6.49
C ILE A 60 -3.02 -8.58 -5.85
N VAL A 61 -3.41 -9.85 -5.66
CA VAL A 61 -2.51 -10.88 -5.11
C VAL A 61 -1.31 -11.11 -6.03
N GLN A 62 -1.54 -11.15 -7.35
CA GLN A 62 -0.44 -11.30 -8.31
C GLN A 62 0.50 -10.10 -8.27
N ASN A 63 -0.04 -8.89 -8.24
CA ASN A 63 0.74 -7.66 -8.11
C ASN A 63 1.57 -7.65 -6.81
N ALA A 64 0.98 -8.05 -5.67
CA ALA A 64 1.70 -8.16 -4.41
C ALA A 64 2.89 -9.13 -4.50
N LYS A 65 2.74 -10.28 -5.20
CA LYS A 65 3.83 -11.22 -5.45
C LYS A 65 4.94 -10.61 -6.33
N ASP A 66 4.56 -9.86 -7.34
CA ASP A 66 5.54 -9.17 -8.21
C ASP A 66 6.33 -8.11 -7.41
N PHE A 67 5.72 -7.50 -6.39
CA PHE A 67 6.36 -6.61 -5.42
C PHE A 67 7.14 -7.33 -4.32
N GLY A 68 7.32 -8.64 -4.43
CA GLY A 68 8.19 -9.45 -3.57
C GLY A 68 7.52 -10.04 -2.34
N MET A 69 6.20 -10.03 -2.23
CA MET A 69 5.49 -10.68 -1.13
C MET A 69 5.43 -12.19 -1.35
N THR A 70 5.92 -12.97 -0.40
CA THR A 70 5.88 -14.44 -0.40
C THR A 70 4.81 -14.98 0.55
N THR A 71 4.34 -14.16 1.47
CA THR A 71 3.25 -14.49 2.41
C THR A 71 1.97 -14.82 1.65
N TYR A 72 1.20 -15.78 2.18
CA TYR A 72 -0.10 -16.12 1.60
C TYR A 72 -1.09 -14.97 1.78
N ILE A 73 -1.56 -14.42 0.67
CA ILE A 73 -2.56 -13.35 0.63
C ILE A 73 -3.86 -13.92 0.06
N ARG A 74 -4.97 -13.75 0.77
CA ARG A 74 -6.29 -14.22 0.32
C ARG A 74 -6.87 -13.28 -0.73
N ALA A 75 -7.29 -13.88 -1.88
CA ALA A 75 -7.98 -13.15 -2.94
C ALA A 75 -9.47 -12.98 -2.60
N VAL A 76 -9.78 -12.06 -1.71
CA VAL A 76 -11.15 -11.71 -1.26
C VAL A 76 -11.35 -10.20 -1.31
N ASP A 77 -12.57 -9.71 -1.38
CA ASP A 77 -12.86 -8.27 -1.50
C ASP A 77 -12.29 -7.44 -0.34
N ALA A 78 -12.24 -8.03 0.85
CA ALA A 78 -11.66 -7.40 2.04
C ALA A 78 -10.13 -7.16 1.93
N ILE A 79 -9.45 -7.67 0.87
CA ILE A 79 -8.05 -7.37 0.58
C ILE A 79 -7.82 -5.85 0.46
N ALA A 80 -8.85 -5.12 0.01
CA ALA A 80 -8.83 -3.66 -0.08
C ALA A 80 -8.54 -2.96 1.26
N LEU A 81 -8.80 -3.62 2.38
CA LEU A 81 -8.62 -3.10 3.74
C LEU A 81 -7.46 -3.77 4.49
N GLY A 82 -6.68 -4.60 3.81
CA GLY A 82 -5.47 -5.18 4.39
C GLY A 82 -5.72 -6.31 5.38
N VAL A 83 -6.65 -7.21 5.08
CA VAL A 83 -7.00 -8.35 5.97
C VAL A 83 -5.98 -9.48 6.00
N SER A 84 -4.95 -9.43 5.17
CA SER A 84 -3.88 -10.43 5.15
C SER A 84 -2.67 -9.94 5.93
N GLU A 85 -2.14 -10.82 6.77
CA GLU A 85 -0.88 -10.59 7.48
C GLU A 85 0.29 -10.73 6.50
N VAL A 86 1.30 -9.89 6.65
CA VAL A 86 2.50 -9.89 5.81
C VAL A 86 3.75 -9.65 6.67
N TYR A 87 4.92 -10.10 6.21
CA TYR A 87 6.16 -9.81 6.92
C TYR A 87 6.56 -8.33 6.75
N PRO A 88 7.00 -7.64 7.83
CA PRO A 88 7.45 -6.25 7.77
C PRO A 88 8.54 -6.01 6.72
N LEU A 89 9.44 -6.97 6.51
CA LEU A 89 10.48 -6.87 5.49
C LEU A 89 9.90 -6.84 4.07
N GLU A 90 8.89 -7.65 3.80
CA GLU A 90 8.24 -7.73 2.48
C GLU A 90 7.48 -6.43 2.15
N ILE A 91 6.68 -5.93 3.09
CA ILE A 91 5.96 -4.67 2.87
C ILE A 91 6.92 -3.48 2.75
N THR A 92 8.02 -3.47 3.49
CA THR A 92 9.06 -2.45 3.35
C THR A 92 9.71 -2.50 1.97
N ALA A 93 10.01 -3.69 1.44
CA ALA A 93 10.56 -3.86 0.10
C ALA A 93 9.56 -3.42 -0.99
N ALA A 94 8.27 -3.69 -0.81
CA ALA A 94 7.21 -3.23 -1.70
C ALA A 94 7.11 -1.69 -1.75
N TYR A 95 7.18 -1.01 -0.60
CA TYR A 95 7.29 0.46 -0.56
C TYR A 95 8.60 0.96 -1.18
N GLY A 96 9.71 0.22 -0.98
CA GLY A 96 10.99 0.47 -1.65
C GLY A 96 10.87 0.43 -3.18
N THR A 97 10.08 -0.49 -3.71
CA THR A 97 9.77 -0.58 -5.15
C THR A 97 9.05 0.68 -5.65
N ILE A 98 8.07 1.18 -4.90
CA ILE A 98 7.37 2.44 -5.23
C ILE A 98 8.34 3.62 -5.18
N ALA A 99 9.24 3.66 -4.20
CA ALA A 99 10.25 4.71 -4.09
C ALA A 99 11.29 4.64 -5.22
N ASN A 100 11.58 3.44 -5.73
CA ASN A 100 12.56 3.15 -6.79
C ASN A 100 11.93 3.01 -8.18
N ASN A 101 10.92 3.83 -8.48
CA ASN A 101 10.29 3.94 -9.80
C ASN A 101 9.78 2.62 -10.40
N GLY A 102 9.30 1.68 -9.56
CA GLY A 102 8.75 0.40 -10.02
C GLY A 102 9.77 -0.74 -10.13
N ILE A 103 11.01 -0.49 -9.72
CA ILE A 103 12.06 -1.51 -9.70
C ILE A 103 12.10 -2.16 -8.33
N TYR A 104 11.65 -3.39 -8.24
CA TYR A 104 11.80 -4.23 -7.05
C TYR A 104 13.27 -4.64 -6.88
N SER A 105 13.80 -4.51 -5.69
CA SER A 105 15.13 -5.02 -5.31
C SER A 105 15.00 -5.95 -4.11
N ARG A 106 15.50 -7.16 -4.24
CA ARG A 106 15.48 -8.15 -3.17
C ARG A 106 16.28 -7.65 -1.97
N PRO A 107 15.70 -7.62 -0.75
CA PRO A 107 16.43 -7.22 0.44
C PRO A 107 17.68 -8.09 0.69
N LEU A 108 18.79 -7.44 1.01
CA LEU A 108 20.03 -8.10 1.38
C LEU A 108 20.40 -7.75 2.83
N ALA A 109 20.72 -8.77 3.63
CA ALA A 109 21.24 -8.60 4.99
C ALA A 109 22.75 -8.35 5.00
N ILE A 110 23.47 -8.88 4.01
CA ILE A 110 24.92 -8.78 3.89
C ILE A 110 25.23 -8.31 2.48
N THR A 111 25.90 -7.16 2.36
CA THR A 111 26.31 -6.61 1.07
C THR A 111 27.73 -6.99 0.72
N ARG A 112 28.61 -7.17 1.74
CA ARG A 112 30.03 -7.47 1.53
C ARG A 112 30.62 -8.23 2.71
N ILE A 113 31.57 -9.15 2.41
CA ILE A 113 32.40 -9.86 3.39
C ILE A 113 33.85 -9.47 3.13
N GLU A 114 34.55 -9.02 4.16
CA GLU A 114 35.96 -8.63 4.11
C GLU A 114 36.79 -9.45 5.09
N ASP A 115 38.06 -9.63 4.76
CA ASP A 115 39.03 -10.19 5.73
C ASP A 115 39.49 -9.09 6.72
N ARG A 116 40.30 -9.50 7.71
CA ARG A 116 40.84 -8.59 8.73
C ARG A 116 41.74 -7.47 8.17
N HIS A 117 42.12 -7.53 6.91
CA HIS A 117 42.97 -6.55 6.24
C HIS A 117 42.15 -5.64 5.29
N GLY A 118 40.80 -5.78 5.28
CA GLY A 118 39.92 -5.00 4.41
C GLY A 118 39.83 -5.53 2.97
N ARG A 119 40.42 -6.70 2.68
CA ARG A 119 40.33 -7.30 1.36
C ARG A 119 38.95 -7.96 1.21
N ILE A 120 38.24 -7.61 0.12
CA ILE A 120 36.92 -8.16 -0.20
C ILE A 120 37.05 -9.66 -0.50
N ILE A 121 36.36 -10.48 0.29
CA ILE A 121 36.25 -11.94 0.09
C ILE A 121 35.06 -12.22 -0.82
N LYS A 122 33.93 -11.52 -0.60
CA LYS A 122 32.71 -11.68 -1.39
C LYS A 122 31.89 -10.41 -1.35
N GLU A 123 31.30 -10.07 -2.49
CA GLU A 123 30.33 -8.99 -2.64
C GLU A 123 29.00 -9.58 -3.13
N PHE A 124 27.89 -9.04 -2.64
CA PHE A 124 26.53 -9.43 -3.02
C PHE A 124 25.85 -8.24 -3.65
N ILE A 125 25.27 -8.44 -4.82
CA ILE A 125 24.51 -7.45 -5.55
C ILE A 125 23.03 -7.82 -5.44
N PRO A 126 22.11 -6.88 -5.12
CA PRO A 126 20.69 -7.17 -5.08
C PRO A 126 20.17 -7.61 -6.46
N GLU A 127 19.40 -8.66 -6.47
CA GLU A 127 18.59 -9.00 -7.65
C GLU A 127 17.49 -7.95 -7.78
N SER A 128 17.42 -7.31 -8.95
CA SER A 128 16.45 -6.26 -9.24
C SER A 128 15.63 -6.61 -10.47
N LYS A 129 14.34 -6.28 -10.45
CA LYS A 129 13.39 -6.51 -11.54
C LYS A 129 12.42 -5.33 -11.64
N GLU A 130 12.19 -4.83 -12.84
CA GLU A 130 11.08 -3.92 -13.11
C GLU A 130 9.76 -4.71 -12.99
N VAL A 131 8.88 -4.26 -12.09
CA VAL A 131 7.60 -4.91 -11.79
C VAL A 131 6.42 -4.00 -12.07
N GLN A 132 6.67 -2.71 -12.20
CA GLN A 132 5.67 -1.71 -12.55
C GLN A 132 6.32 -0.58 -13.35
N ASP A 133 5.60 -0.01 -14.30
CA ASP A 133 6.09 1.13 -15.08
C ASP A 133 6.25 2.41 -14.24
N GLU A 134 7.23 3.23 -14.57
CA GLU A 134 7.57 4.43 -13.83
C GLU A 134 6.42 5.44 -13.77
N ALA A 135 5.63 5.58 -14.84
CA ALA A 135 4.54 6.56 -14.89
C ALA A 135 3.43 6.21 -13.91
N THR A 136 3.04 4.92 -13.84
CA THR A 136 2.05 4.42 -12.86
C THR A 136 2.54 4.63 -11.45
N VAL A 137 3.79 4.28 -11.16
CA VAL A 137 4.39 4.46 -9.82
C VAL A 137 4.51 5.93 -9.45
N TYR A 138 4.85 6.80 -10.40
CA TYR A 138 4.87 8.24 -10.19
C TYR A 138 3.50 8.77 -9.74
N ILE A 139 2.41 8.37 -10.44
CA ILE A 139 1.04 8.76 -10.09
C ILE A 139 0.67 8.27 -8.68
N LEU A 140 0.97 7.00 -8.36
CA LEU A 140 0.71 6.43 -7.04
C LEU A 140 1.47 7.19 -5.96
N ARG A 141 2.77 7.42 -6.15
CA ARG A 141 3.62 8.16 -5.20
C ARG A 141 3.13 9.59 -4.99
N ASP A 142 2.64 10.25 -6.05
CA ASP A 142 2.06 11.59 -5.95
C ASP A 142 0.73 11.60 -5.16
N MET A 143 -0.11 10.58 -5.35
CA MET A 143 -1.30 10.40 -4.51
C MET A 143 -0.93 10.15 -3.04
N MET A 144 0.11 9.35 -2.77
CA MET A 144 0.62 9.08 -1.42
C MET A 144 1.23 10.30 -0.73
N LYS A 145 1.80 11.27 -1.48
CA LYS A 145 2.21 12.57 -0.92
C LYS A 145 1.00 13.32 -0.33
N SER A 146 -0.15 13.27 -1.01
CA SER A 146 -1.37 13.91 -0.51
C SER A 146 -1.80 13.38 0.85
N VAL A 147 -1.54 12.09 1.17
CA VAL A 147 -1.82 11.50 2.50
C VAL A 147 -0.99 12.17 3.59
N VAL A 148 0.30 12.42 3.29
CA VAL A 148 1.24 13.04 4.24
C VAL A 148 1.02 14.56 4.33
N ASP A 149 0.74 15.22 3.22
CA ASP A 149 0.69 16.69 3.18
C ASP A 149 -0.65 17.23 3.72
N ALA A 150 -1.76 16.55 3.46
CA ALA A 150 -3.10 17.03 3.82
C ALA A 150 -4.10 15.92 4.20
N GLY A 151 -3.63 14.70 4.46
CA GLY A 151 -4.45 13.55 4.78
C GLY A 151 -4.20 12.98 6.16
N THR A 152 -4.46 11.67 6.32
CA THR A 152 -4.33 10.93 7.58
C THR A 152 -2.91 10.92 8.15
N GLY A 153 -1.88 11.10 7.32
CA GLY A 153 -0.47 11.24 7.71
C GLY A 153 -0.04 12.67 8.04
N GLY A 154 -0.96 13.65 8.02
CA GLY A 154 -0.65 15.09 8.15
C GLY A 154 0.08 15.48 9.44
N ALA A 155 -0.04 14.70 10.51
CA ALA A 155 0.68 14.93 11.76
C ALA A 155 2.19 15.03 11.54
N LEU A 156 2.75 14.35 10.54
CA LEU A 156 4.15 14.45 10.16
C LEU A 156 4.53 15.91 9.84
N ARG A 157 3.65 16.66 9.19
CA ARG A 157 3.84 18.06 8.81
C ARG A 157 3.59 19.03 9.95
N TRP A 158 2.37 19.00 10.54
CA TRP A 158 1.96 20.02 11.50
C TRP A 158 2.48 19.77 12.90
N LYS A 159 2.57 18.51 13.36
CA LYS A 159 3.02 18.16 14.72
C LYS A 159 4.54 17.98 14.77
N TYR A 160 5.10 17.15 13.88
CA TYR A 160 6.53 16.81 13.91
C TYR A 160 7.41 17.71 13.06
N LYS A 161 6.83 18.69 12.35
CA LYS A 161 7.56 19.69 11.55
C LYS A 161 8.50 19.11 10.49
N PHE A 162 8.28 17.87 10.08
CA PHE A 162 9.07 17.22 9.04
C PHE A 162 8.82 17.90 7.69
N ARG A 163 9.88 18.42 7.04
CA ARG A 163 9.78 19.23 5.82
C ARG A 163 10.27 18.54 4.55
N ALA A 164 11.06 17.46 4.69
CA ALA A 164 11.54 16.73 3.53
C ALA A 164 10.37 16.09 2.74
N PRO A 165 10.55 15.84 1.44
CA PRO A 165 9.58 15.09 0.65
C PRO A 165 9.26 13.75 1.31
N ALA A 166 7.98 13.43 1.44
CA ALA A 166 7.52 12.16 1.99
C ALA A 166 6.21 11.75 1.34
N ALA A 167 6.07 10.45 1.14
CA ALA A 167 4.86 9.81 0.66
C ALA A 167 4.60 8.57 1.52
N GLY A 168 3.35 8.25 1.79
CA GLY A 168 3.03 7.12 2.65
C GLY A 168 1.53 6.86 2.73
N LYS A 169 1.18 5.80 3.45
CA LYS A 169 -0.19 5.44 3.79
C LYS A 169 -0.23 4.99 5.24
N THR A 170 -1.15 5.55 6.01
CA THR A 170 -1.39 5.12 7.39
C THR A 170 -2.19 3.82 7.43
N GLY A 171 -1.87 2.94 8.37
CA GLY A 171 -2.62 1.73 8.67
C GLY A 171 -2.92 1.63 10.16
N THR A 172 -4.04 1.02 10.52
CA THR A 172 -4.42 0.73 11.90
C THR A 172 -5.33 -0.48 11.91
N THR A 173 -5.00 -1.49 12.70
CA THR A 173 -5.85 -2.68 12.89
C THR A 173 -6.99 -2.39 13.86
N ASN A 174 -8.08 -3.16 13.77
CA ASN A 174 -9.26 -3.00 14.63
C ASN A 174 -8.91 -3.08 16.13
N SER A 175 -7.99 -3.95 16.50
CA SER A 175 -7.53 -4.12 17.89
C SER A 175 -6.38 -3.19 18.27
N LYS A 176 -5.95 -2.29 17.38
CA LYS A 176 -4.76 -1.44 17.54
C LYS A 176 -3.50 -2.24 17.88
N ALA A 177 -3.46 -3.52 17.47
CA ALA A 177 -2.31 -4.39 17.66
C ALA A 177 -1.14 -3.94 16.79
N ASP A 178 -1.47 -3.45 15.58
CA ASP A 178 -0.49 -2.93 14.62
C ASP A 178 -0.87 -1.51 14.21
N ALA A 179 0.16 -0.68 14.03
CA ALA A 179 0.06 0.68 13.50
C ALA A 179 1.23 0.92 12.55
N TRP A 180 0.91 1.18 11.30
CA TRP A 180 1.86 1.44 10.23
C TRP A 180 1.62 2.81 9.60
#